data_85cb9e00b962accf160db09bd55029e6
#
_entry.id   85cb9e00b962accf160db09bd55029e6
#
_cell.length_a   1.000
_cell.length_b   1.000
_cell.length_c   1.000
_cell.angle_alpha   90.00
_cell.angle_beta   90.00
_cell.angle_gamma   90.00
#
_symmetry.space_group_name_H-M   'P 1'
#
loop_
_entity.id
_entity.type
_entity.pdbx_description
1 polymer ?
#
loop_
_entity_poly.entity_id
_entity_poly.type
_entity_poly.pdbx_seq_one_letter_code
_entity_poly.pdbx_strand_id
1 'polypeptide(L)'
;MMWKIRHLYWDLRKRVQRFKRGYAYVDVWNFFDWFIKTAEPMLRHLSENYVGNPVEYTEEEWSARLKEMADCLHYMDEWNVIDELLDGDYMRFKECSEIMQKNHDRFFELFSADFFNLWD
;
A
#
# COMPACT_ATOMS: atom_id res chain seq x y z
N MET A 1 -15.12 29.44 -9.19
CA MET A 1 -15.09 28.80 -10.52
C MET A 1 -13.67 28.55 -11.03
N MET A 2 -12.76 29.50 -10.98
CA MET A 2 -11.34 29.32 -11.37
C MET A 2 -10.64 28.24 -10.54
N TRP A 3 -10.96 28.14 -9.26
CA TRP A 3 -10.43 27.11 -8.37
C TRP A 3 -10.76 25.70 -8.86
N LYS A 4 -12.01 25.45 -9.23
CA LYS A 4 -12.46 24.13 -9.75
C LYS A 4 -11.77 23.78 -11.06
N ILE A 5 -11.56 24.76 -11.93
CA ILE A 5 -10.88 24.56 -13.21
C ILE A 5 -9.41 24.21 -13.00
N ARG A 6 -8.73 24.88 -12.06
CA ARG A 6 -7.33 24.58 -11.72
C ARG A 6 -7.18 23.16 -11.20
N HIS A 7 -8.06 22.73 -10.28
CA HIS A 7 -8.04 21.36 -9.77
C HIS A 7 -8.26 20.32 -10.86
N LEU A 8 -9.21 20.58 -11.75
CA LEU A 8 -9.49 19.70 -12.88
C LEU A 8 -8.27 19.57 -13.81
N TYR A 9 -7.60 20.68 -14.09
CA TYR A 9 -6.39 20.69 -14.92
C TYR A 9 -5.27 19.84 -14.29
N TRP A 10 -4.98 20.04 -13.00
CA TRP A 10 -3.94 19.29 -12.31
C TRP A 10 -4.27 17.81 -12.22
N ASP A 11 -5.51 17.46 -11.96
CA ASP A 11 -5.96 16.07 -11.91
C ASP A 11 -5.84 15.41 -13.28
N LEU A 12 -6.22 16.10 -14.32
CA LEU A 12 -6.09 15.60 -15.68
C LEU A 12 -4.62 15.40 -16.06
N ARG A 13 -3.75 16.34 -15.70
CA ARG A 13 -2.31 16.24 -15.94
C ARG A 13 -1.71 15.01 -15.25
N LYS A 14 -2.08 14.75 -14.00
CA LYS A 14 -1.65 13.55 -13.27
C LYS A 14 -2.09 12.27 -13.98
N ARG A 15 -3.34 12.22 -14.44
CA ARG A 15 -3.87 11.06 -15.16
C ARG A 15 -3.12 10.82 -16.47
N VAL A 16 -2.85 11.87 -17.22
CA VAL A 16 -2.09 11.78 -18.47
C VAL A 16 -0.67 11.29 -18.20
N GLN A 17 -0.01 11.81 -17.16
CA GLN A 17 1.34 11.36 -16.79
C GLN A 17 1.36 9.88 -16.41
N ARG A 18 0.40 9.43 -15.59
CA ARG A 18 0.27 8.02 -15.18
C ARG A 18 0.01 7.12 -16.38
N PHE A 19 -0.80 7.57 -17.32
CA PHE A 19 -1.08 6.82 -18.54
C PHE A 19 0.16 6.67 -19.43
N LYS A 20 0.95 7.73 -19.59
CA LYS A 20 2.12 7.71 -20.48
C LYS A 20 3.34 6.99 -19.92
N ARG A 21 3.59 7.09 -18.63
CA ARG A 21 4.82 6.59 -18.00
C ARG A 21 4.61 5.76 -16.73
N GLY A 22 3.35 5.50 -16.35
CA GLY A 22 3.01 4.69 -15.18
C GLY A 22 2.99 5.45 -13.85
N TYR A 23 3.46 6.69 -13.81
CA TYR A 23 3.44 7.52 -12.60
C TYR A 23 3.29 9.00 -12.93
N ALA A 24 2.76 9.77 -12.00
CA ALA A 24 2.70 11.22 -12.07
C ALA A 24 3.88 11.84 -11.33
N TYR A 25 4.20 13.08 -11.63
CA TYR A 25 5.28 13.79 -10.95
C TYR A 25 5.08 13.85 -9.43
N VAL A 26 3.82 14.02 -8.99
CA VAL A 26 3.48 14.04 -7.56
C VAL A 26 3.80 12.69 -6.87
N ASP A 27 3.77 11.58 -7.60
CA ASP A 27 4.07 10.26 -7.05
C ASP A 27 5.55 10.13 -6.69
N VAL A 28 6.44 10.88 -7.37
CA VAL A 28 7.87 10.93 -7.04
C VAL A 28 8.10 11.63 -5.70
N TRP A 29 7.32 12.69 -5.41
CA TRP A 29 7.42 13.45 -4.17
C TRP A 29 6.92 12.66 -2.96
N ASN A 30 5.88 11.84 -3.15
CA ASN A 30 5.26 11.02 -2.10
C ASN A 30 5.43 9.54 -2.44
N PHE A 31 6.66 9.13 -2.72
CA PHE A 31 6.94 7.79 -3.21
C PHE A 31 6.42 6.70 -2.28
N PHE A 32 6.64 6.81 -0.97
CA PHE A 32 6.18 5.79 -0.04
C PHE A 32 4.65 5.70 0.00
N ASP A 33 3.96 6.82 -0.06
CA ASP A 33 2.49 6.85 -0.09
C ASP A 33 1.95 6.24 -1.39
N TRP A 34 2.56 6.58 -2.53
CA TRP A 34 2.24 5.97 -3.81
C TRP A 34 2.46 4.47 -3.76
N PHE A 35 3.56 4.02 -3.19
CA PHE A 35 3.89 2.58 -3.08
C PHE A 35 2.83 1.85 -2.25
N ILE A 36 2.48 2.37 -1.08
CA ILE A 36 1.45 1.77 -0.21
C ILE A 36 0.12 1.66 -0.94
N LYS A 37 -0.34 2.75 -1.53
CA LYS A 37 -1.65 2.82 -2.20
C LYS A 37 -1.73 1.99 -3.46
N THR A 38 -0.60 1.72 -4.10
CA THR A 38 -0.53 0.91 -5.31
C THR A 38 -0.34 -0.57 -4.97
N ALA A 39 0.57 -0.88 -4.06
CA ALA A 39 0.91 -2.26 -3.72
C ALA A 39 -0.16 -2.96 -2.88
N GLU A 40 -0.81 -2.26 -1.96
CA GLU A 40 -1.83 -2.86 -1.09
C GLU A 40 -2.95 -3.53 -1.88
N PRO A 41 -3.66 -2.84 -2.79
CA PRO A 41 -4.73 -3.49 -3.56
C PRO A 41 -4.23 -4.61 -4.47
N MET A 42 -3.02 -4.50 -5.00
CA MET A 42 -2.43 -5.55 -5.83
C MET A 42 -2.15 -6.82 -5.02
N LEU A 43 -1.62 -6.68 -3.82
CA LEU A 43 -1.38 -7.82 -2.93
C LEU A 43 -2.69 -8.47 -2.46
N ARG A 44 -3.72 -7.68 -2.20
CA ARG A 44 -5.05 -8.22 -1.87
C ARG A 44 -5.64 -8.98 -3.03
N HIS A 45 -5.49 -8.46 -4.25
CA HIS A 45 -5.93 -9.15 -5.46
C HIS A 45 -5.21 -10.50 -5.62
N LEU A 46 -3.88 -10.52 -5.45
CA LEU A 46 -3.11 -11.75 -5.50
C LEU A 46 -3.54 -12.75 -4.43
N SER A 47 -3.85 -12.29 -3.22
CA SER A 47 -4.28 -13.18 -2.14
C SER A 47 -5.60 -13.88 -2.41
N GLU A 48 -6.46 -13.26 -3.20
CA GLU A 48 -7.81 -13.76 -3.52
C GLU A 48 -7.89 -14.51 -4.85
N ASN A 49 -7.00 -14.18 -5.80
CA ASN A 49 -7.10 -14.63 -7.18
C ASN A 49 -5.81 -15.27 -7.71
N TYR A 50 -4.98 -15.82 -6.85
CA TYR A 50 -3.74 -16.48 -7.28
C TYR A 50 -4.05 -17.75 -8.09
N VAL A 51 -3.21 -18.03 -9.10
CA VAL A 51 -3.32 -19.25 -9.93
C VAL A 51 -2.47 -20.37 -9.36
N GLY A 52 -1.36 -20.03 -8.72
CA GLY A 52 -0.46 -20.99 -8.11
C GLY A 52 0.17 -20.44 -6.85
N ASN A 53 0.93 -21.28 -6.16
CA ASN A 53 1.62 -20.89 -4.94
C ASN A 53 3.05 -21.46 -4.94
N PRO A 54 3.99 -20.81 -4.23
CA PRO A 54 5.34 -21.34 -4.06
C PRO A 54 5.33 -22.72 -3.41
N VAL A 55 6.31 -23.56 -3.77
CA VAL A 55 6.41 -24.94 -3.28
C VAL A 55 6.49 -25.01 -1.76
N GLU A 56 7.08 -23.99 -1.12
CA GLU A 56 7.26 -23.94 0.34
C GLU A 56 5.97 -23.72 1.12
N TYR A 57 4.89 -23.27 0.44
CA TYR A 57 3.65 -22.89 1.10
C TYR A 57 2.47 -23.67 0.55
N THR A 58 1.48 -23.94 1.39
CA THR A 58 0.16 -24.38 0.94
C THR A 58 -0.59 -23.17 0.34
N GLU A 59 -1.70 -23.43 -0.35
CA GLU A 59 -2.54 -22.35 -0.89
C GLU A 59 -3.03 -21.41 0.20
N GLU A 60 -3.49 -21.97 1.32
CA GLU A 60 -3.97 -21.19 2.47
C GLU A 60 -2.86 -20.37 3.11
N GLU A 61 -1.69 -20.97 3.29
CA GLU A 61 -0.52 -20.26 3.83
C GLU A 61 -0.09 -19.12 2.92
N TRP A 62 -0.08 -19.34 1.61
CA TRP A 62 0.30 -18.32 0.64
C TRP A 62 -0.69 -17.15 0.63
N SER A 63 -1.99 -17.45 0.58
CA SER A 63 -3.04 -16.44 0.63
C SER A 63 -2.96 -15.62 1.92
N ALA A 64 -2.77 -16.28 3.06
CA ALA A 64 -2.63 -15.59 4.35
C ALA A 64 -1.38 -14.71 4.40
N ARG A 65 -0.28 -15.14 3.82
CA ARG A 65 0.96 -14.38 3.75
C ARG A 65 0.81 -13.11 2.91
N LEU A 66 0.18 -13.23 1.74
CA LEU A 66 -0.09 -12.08 0.88
C LEU A 66 -1.03 -11.08 1.56
N LYS A 67 -2.05 -11.59 2.25
CA LYS A 67 -2.98 -10.75 3.01
C LYS A 67 -2.28 -10.03 4.16
N GLU A 68 -1.37 -10.71 4.85
CA GLU A 68 -0.58 -10.09 5.92
C GLU A 68 0.29 -8.96 5.38
N MET A 69 0.93 -9.14 4.22
CA MET A 69 1.68 -8.07 3.55
C MET A 69 0.80 -6.85 3.26
N ALA A 70 -0.40 -7.09 2.73
CA ALA A 70 -1.34 -6.01 2.43
C ALA A 70 -1.81 -5.30 3.70
N ASP A 71 -2.09 -6.04 4.77
CA ASP A 71 -2.49 -5.47 6.05
C ASP A 71 -1.36 -4.64 6.67
N CYS A 72 -0.12 -5.10 6.56
CA CYS A 72 1.04 -4.32 7.02
C CYS A 72 1.17 -3.01 6.26
N LEU A 73 1.01 -3.02 4.94
CA LEU A 73 1.01 -1.80 4.13
C LEU A 73 -0.11 -0.85 4.56
N HIS A 74 -1.30 -1.38 4.81
CA HIS A 74 -2.45 -0.60 5.24
C HIS A 74 -2.15 0.18 6.52
N TYR A 75 -1.47 -0.45 7.48
CA TYR A 75 -1.11 0.17 8.77
C TYR A 75 0.27 0.84 8.77
N MET A 76 0.88 1.02 7.62
CA MET A 76 1.98 1.96 7.43
C MET A 76 1.46 3.35 7.05
N ASP A 77 0.18 3.48 6.74
CA ASP A 77 -0.48 4.75 6.49
C ASP A 77 -0.97 5.34 7.83
N GLU A 78 -0.49 6.53 8.15
CA GLU A 78 -0.80 7.22 9.40
C GLU A 78 -2.30 7.36 9.64
N TRP A 79 -3.05 7.76 8.60
CA TRP A 79 -4.49 7.98 8.71
C TRP A 79 -5.26 6.70 8.99
N ASN A 80 -4.85 5.59 8.40
CA ASN A 80 -5.47 4.29 8.67
C ASN A 80 -5.23 3.86 10.11
N VAL A 81 -4.02 4.09 10.63
CA VAL A 81 -3.70 3.78 12.03
C VAL A 81 -4.54 4.62 12.98
N ILE A 82 -4.60 5.92 12.74
CA ILE A 82 -5.37 6.84 13.57
C ILE A 82 -6.85 6.47 13.57
N ASP A 83 -7.44 6.30 12.39
CA ASP A 83 -8.88 6.06 12.26
C ASP A 83 -9.30 4.68 12.76
N GLU A 84 -8.53 3.65 12.48
CA GLU A 84 -8.94 2.27 12.74
C GLU A 84 -8.42 1.71 14.08
N LEU A 85 -7.25 2.15 14.53
CA LEU A 85 -6.60 1.58 15.72
C LEU A 85 -6.52 2.52 16.91
N LEU A 86 -6.60 3.82 16.69
CA LEU A 86 -6.47 4.84 17.74
C LEU A 86 -7.73 5.68 17.93
N ASP A 87 -8.89 5.18 17.50
CA ASP A 87 -10.20 5.82 17.67
C ASP A 87 -10.26 7.26 17.17
N GLY A 88 -9.50 7.58 16.10
CA GLY A 88 -9.44 8.93 15.53
C GLY A 88 -8.60 9.91 16.33
N ASP A 89 -7.89 9.47 17.36
CA ASP A 89 -7.08 10.34 18.21
C ASP A 89 -5.71 10.61 17.57
N TYR A 90 -5.63 11.70 16.81
CA TYR A 90 -4.40 12.11 16.12
C TYR A 90 -3.33 12.66 17.07
N MET A 91 -3.61 12.81 18.37
CA MET A 91 -2.64 13.28 19.36
C MET A 91 -1.75 12.16 19.91
N ARG A 92 -2.08 10.92 19.63
CA ARG A 92 -1.32 9.74 20.07
C ARG A 92 -0.17 9.44 19.10
N PHE A 93 0.69 10.41 18.87
CA PHE A 93 1.79 10.35 17.89
C PHE A 93 2.74 9.18 18.12
N LYS A 94 3.13 8.96 19.37
CA LYS A 94 4.08 7.92 19.73
C LYS A 94 3.52 6.53 19.42
N GLU A 95 2.30 6.26 19.81
CA GLU A 95 1.64 4.98 19.54
C GLU A 95 1.45 4.77 18.05
N CYS A 96 1.03 5.81 17.33
CA CYS A 96 0.88 5.76 15.88
C CYS A 96 2.21 5.41 15.21
N SER A 97 3.28 6.09 15.57
CA SER A 97 4.62 5.85 15.03
C SER A 97 5.12 4.44 15.30
N GLU A 98 4.89 3.93 16.50
CA GLU A 98 5.28 2.57 16.89
C GLU A 98 4.52 1.51 16.08
N ILE A 99 3.23 1.71 15.87
CA ILE A 99 2.39 0.81 15.06
C ILE A 99 2.88 0.81 13.60
N MET A 100 3.12 1.99 13.04
CA MET A 100 3.61 2.11 11.66
C MET A 100 4.96 1.43 11.50
N GLN A 101 5.88 1.63 12.44
CA GLN A 101 7.22 1.02 12.39
C GLN A 101 7.16 -0.50 12.49
N LYS A 102 6.30 -1.03 13.38
CA LYS A 102 6.12 -2.46 13.52
C LYS A 102 5.60 -3.10 12.22
N ASN A 103 4.63 -2.45 11.57
CA ASN A 103 4.09 -2.92 10.30
C ASN A 103 5.12 -2.80 9.16
N HIS A 104 5.91 -1.73 9.15
CA HIS A 104 7.01 -1.55 8.23
C HIS A 104 8.00 -2.70 8.32
N ASP A 105 8.46 -3.02 9.53
CA ASP A 105 9.45 -4.07 9.74
C ASP A 105 8.92 -5.44 9.30
N ARG A 106 7.68 -5.74 9.65
CA ARG A 106 7.05 -7.00 9.27
C ARG A 106 6.81 -7.09 7.77
N PHE A 107 6.36 -6.00 7.14
CA PHE A 107 6.16 -5.97 5.70
C PHE A 107 7.45 -6.29 4.95
N PHE A 108 8.55 -5.62 5.31
CA PHE A 108 9.81 -5.83 4.60
C PHE A 108 10.43 -7.19 4.88
N GLU A 109 10.19 -7.78 6.04
CA GLU A 109 10.57 -9.17 6.29
C GLU A 109 9.86 -10.12 5.31
N LEU A 110 8.55 -10.00 5.18
CA LEU A 110 7.76 -10.83 4.27
C LEU A 110 8.07 -10.54 2.80
N PHE A 111 8.12 -9.27 2.44
CA PHE A 111 8.33 -8.81 1.08
C PHE A 111 9.71 -9.23 0.56
N SER A 112 10.74 -9.09 1.37
CA SER A 112 12.09 -9.51 1.04
C SER A 112 12.17 -11.02 0.79
N ALA A 113 11.48 -11.81 1.62
CA ALA A 113 11.49 -13.26 1.51
C ALA A 113 10.77 -13.75 0.25
N ASP A 114 9.66 -13.11 -0.11
CA ASP A 114 8.74 -13.61 -1.14
C ASP A 114 8.71 -12.77 -2.43
N PHE A 115 9.62 -11.80 -2.56
CA PHE A 115 9.56 -10.83 -3.65
C PHE A 115 9.43 -11.45 -5.04
N PHE A 116 10.26 -12.46 -5.33
CA PHE A 116 10.26 -13.10 -6.65
C PHE A 116 9.09 -14.07 -6.87
N ASN A 117 8.30 -14.32 -5.84
CA ASN A 117 7.09 -15.15 -5.92
C ASN A 117 5.82 -14.30 -6.11
N LEU A 118 5.94 -12.98 -6.16
CA LEU A 118 4.81 -12.06 -6.26
C LEU A 118 4.39 -11.87 -7.71
N TRP A 119 3.81 -12.92 -8.28
CA TRP A 119 3.24 -12.91 -9.63
C TRP A 119 2.10 -13.91 -9.72
N ASP A 120 1.25 -13.72 -10.71
CA ASP A 120 0.07 -14.57 -10.93
C ASP A 120 0.29 -15.54 -12.09
#